data_052bb3df804421a5e1b34a78a1286b67
#
_entry.id   052bb3df804421a5e1b34a78a1286b67
#
_cell.length_a   1.000
_cell.length_b   1.000
_cell.length_c   1.000
_cell.angle_alpha   90.00
_cell.angle_beta   90.00
_cell.angle_gamma   90.00
#
_symmetry.space_group_name_H-M   'P 1'
#
loop_
_entity.id
_entity.type
_entity.pdbx_description
1 polymer ?
#
loop_
_entity_poly.entity_id
_entity_poly.type
_entity_poly.pdbx_seq_one_letter_code
_entity_poly.pdbx_strand_id
1 'polypeptide(L)'
;MVFTREDAARAAQNIGIDFKKEAFQLEDLLNGMNTELARHGTKAGTADVTHDDPTMTAKLAVANLRVSPSYYSQRVGKSAWERSLARGVKHKGAKTEYKTVEFELEGFDDKEGTFSGYGAVFSNIDSGGDIIEPGAFTKTIAEGIGR
;
A
#
# COMPACT_ATOMS: atom_id res chain seq x y z
N MET A 1 -6.77 9.21 22.46
CA MET A 1 -6.05 10.38 21.91
C MET A 1 -6.41 10.48 20.45
N VAL A 2 -6.51 11.67 19.89
CA VAL A 2 -6.72 11.95 18.46
C VAL A 2 -5.88 13.18 18.16
N PHE A 3 -5.13 13.18 17.07
CA PHE A 3 -4.36 14.34 16.65
C PHE A 3 -5.28 15.42 16.08
N THR A 4 -4.94 16.66 16.38
CA THR A 4 -5.61 17.85 15.85
C THR A 4 -4.94 18.32 14.56
N ARG A 5 -5.56 19.28 13.89
CA ARG A 5 -4.99 19.92 12.71
C ARG A 5 -3.68 20.65 13.02
N GLU A 6 -3.57 21.24 14.20
CA GLU A 6 -2.36 21.89 14.68
C GLU A 6 -1.23 20.89 14.92
N ASP A 7 -1.55 19.70 15.44
CA ASP A 7 -0.56 18.63 15.63
C ASP A 7 -0.03 18.15 14.26
N ALA A 8 -0.92 17.95 13.29
CA ALA A 8 -0.53 17.56 11.94
C ALA A 8 0.31 18.64 11.24
N ALA A 9 -0.04 19.92 11.39
CA ALA A 9 0.72 21.02 10.82
C ALA A 9 2.13 21.11 11.42
N ARG A 10 2.23 20.96 12.74
CA ARG A 10 3.52 20.97 13.47
C ARG A 10 4.37 19.75 13.10
N ALA A 11 3.77 18.58 13.01
CA ALA A 11 4.46 17.36 12.60
C ALA A 11 4.97 17.47 11.16
N ALA A 12 4.15 18.00 10.23
CA ALA A 12 4.56 18.26 8.85
C ALA A 12 5.78 19.21 8.78
N GLN A 13 5.76 20.29 9.56
CA GLN A 13 6.89 21.22 9.65
C GLN A 13 8.15 20.54 10.18
N ASN A 14 8.02 19.75 11.25
CA ASN A 14 9.15 19.02 11.86
C ASN A 14 9.83 18.03 10.90
N ILE A 15 9.06 17.43 9.98
CA ILE A 15 9.59 16.48 8.97
C ILE A 15 9.84 17.13 7.61
N GLY A 16 9.70 18.46 7.50
CA GLY A 16 10.06 19.23 6.30
C GLY A 16 9.09 19.05 5.12
N ILE A 17 7.79 18.81 5.37
CA ILE A 17 6.79 18.67 4.32
C ILE A 17 6.42 20.04 3.74
N ASP A 18 6.55 20.18 2.43
CA ASP A 18 6.06 21.31 1.64
C ASP A 18 4.85 20.85 0.82
N PHE A 19 3.65 21.14 1.30
CA PHE A 19 2.39 20.72 0.65
C PHE A 19 2.22 21.26 -0.79
N LYS A 20 3.00 22.26 -1.20
CA LYS A 20 2.99 22.73 -2.59
C LYS A 20 3.69 21.75 -3.55
N LYS A 21 4.54 20.88 -3.01
CA LYS A 21 5.30 19.87 -3.75
C LYS A 21 4.75 18.47 -3.59
N GLU A 22 3.83 18.26 -2.64
CA GLU A 22 3.22 16.96 -2.40
C GLU A 22 1.88 16.82 -3.16
N ALA A 23 1.52 15.60 -3.49
CA ALA A 23 0.25 15.28 -4.14
C ALA A 23 -0.93 15.16 -3.16
N PHE A 24 -0.71 15.43 -1.88
CA PHE A 24 -1.70 15.37 -0.79
C PHE A 24 -1.67 16.68 0.01
N GLN A 25 -2.70 16.92 0.81
CA GLN A 25 -2.88 18.12 1.59
C GLN A 25 -2.81 17.83 3.10
N LEU A 26 -2.83 18.90 3.92
CA LEU A 26 -2.79 18.78 5.38
C LEU A 26 -3.93 17.91 5.94
N GLU A 27 -5.12 17.98 5.35
CA GLU A 27 -6.26 17.15 5.78
C GLU A 27 -6.04 15.65 5.51
N ASP A 28 -5.39 15.32 4.39
CA ASP A 28 -5.03 13.94 4.07
C ASP A 28 -3.99 13.41 5.08
N LEU A 29 -3.02 14.26 5.45
CA LEU A 29 -2.04 13.94 6.48
C LEU A 29 -2.71 13.74 7.83
N LEU A 30 -3.60 14.62 8.25
CA LEU A 30 -4.34 14.49 9.51
C LEU A 30 -5.15 13.18 9.56
N ASN A 31 -5.86 12.86 8.47
CA ASN A 31 -6.60 11.60 8.36
C ASN A 31 -5.66 10.39 8.43
N GLY A 32 -4.51 10.48 7.78
CA GLY A 32 -3.47 9.46 7.83
C GLY A 32 -2.93 9.29 9.25
N MET A 33 -2.52 10.36 9.90
CA MET A 33 -1.99 10.32 11.27
C MET A 33 -2.99 9.70 12.26
N ASN A 34 -4.27 10.05 12.18
CA ASN A 34 -5.29 9.47 13.07
C ASN A 34 -5.57 7.99 12.75
N THR A 35 -5.46 7.59 11.49
CA THR A 35 -5.57 6.18 11.10
C THR A 35 -4.38 5.36 11.60
N GLU A 36 -3.16 5.88 11.46
CA GLU A 36 -1.94 5.20 11.91
C GLU A 36 -1.84 5.19 13.44
N LEU A 37 -2.29 6.23 14.13
CA LEU A 37 -2.40 6.25 15.58
C LEU A 37 -3.30 5.12 16.10
N ALA A 38 -4.42 4.88 15.42
CA ALA A 38 -5.35 3.81 15.81
C ALA A 38 -4.77 2.40 15.56
N ARG A 39 -3.92 2.26 14.54
CA ARG A 39 -3.33 0.97 14.11
C ARG A 39 -1.99 0.68 14.76
N HIS A 40 -1.21 1.71 15.06
CA HIS A 40 0.21 1.62 15.42
C HIS A 40 0.60 2.51 16.58
N GLY A 41 -0.36 3.08 17.31
CA GLY A 41 -0.14 3.80 18.55
C GLY A 41 -0.25 2.89 19.78
N THR A 42 -0.10 3.46 20.98
CA THR A 42 -0.04 2.74 22.25
C THR A 42 -1.22 1.81 22.50
N LYS A 43 -2.41 2.14 21.97
CA LYS A 43 -3.61 1.29 22.07
C LYS A 43 -3.56 0.02 21.20
N ALA A 44 -2.64 -0.05 20.25
CA ALA A 44 -2.48 -1.19 19.36
C ALA A 44 -1.68 -2.36 20.01
N GLY A 45 -1.20 -2.20 21.24
CA GLY A 45 -0.46 -3.24 21.97
C GLY A 45 0.82 -3.63 21.26
N THR A 46 0.95 -4.89 20.84
CA THR A 46 2.15 -5.40 20.14
C THR A 46 2.39 -4.77 18.77
N ALA A 47 1.40 -4.09 18.19
CA ALA A 47 1.53 -3.36 16.95
C ALA A 47 1.90 -1.87 17.16
N ASP A 48 2.19 -1.46 18.38
CA ASP A 48 2.65 -0.10 18.69
C ASP A 48 4.04 0.14 18.10
N VAL A 49 4.11 1.05 17.16
CA VAL A 49 5.34 1.46 16.46
C VAL A 49 5.61 2.95 16.68
N THR A 50 4.55 3.72 16.89
CA THR A 50 4.63 5.19 16.94
C THR A 50 4.68 5.75 18.36
N HIS A 51 4.32 4.96 19.36
CA HIS A 51 4.22 5.37 20.77
C HIS A 51 3.42 6.67 20.97
N ASP A 52 2.38 6.85 20.13
CA ASP A 52 1.56 8.06 20.06
C ASP A 52 2.36 9.35 19.73
N ASP A 53 3.61 9.24 19.27
CA ASP A 53 4.42 10.38 18.86
C ASP A 53 3.90 10.99 17.55
N PRO A 54 3.57 12.30 17.51
CA PRO A 54 3.01 12.93 16.32
C PRO A 54 3.96 12.91 15.11
N THR A 55 5.28 13.08 15.35
CA THR A 55 6.28 13.13 14.29
C THR A 55 6.50 11.75 13.66
N MET A 56 6.58 10.71 14.49
CA MET A 56 6.70 9.33 14.01
C MET A 56 5.44 8.90 13.25
N THR A 57 4.27 9.21 13.79
CA THR A 57 2.99 8.92 13.14
C THR A 57 2.84 9.66 11.81
N ALA A 58 3.27 10.92 11.74
CA ALA A 58 3.28 11.68 10.48
C ALA A 58 4.21 11.08 9.43
N LYS A 59 5.41 10.62 9.81
CA LYS A 59 6.33 9.94 8.88
C LYS A 59 5.70 8.69 8.25
N LEU A 60 5.01 7.89 9.06
CA LEU A 60 4.32 6.69 8.59
C LEU A 60 3.18 7.06 7.64
N ALA A 61 2.36 8.07 8.01
CA ALA A 61 1.27 8.56 7.17
C ALA A 61 1.78 9.12 5.83
N VAL A 62 2.87 9.91 5.85
CA VAL A 62 3.47 10.48 4.63
C VAL A 62 4.00 9.38 3.70
N ALA A 63 4.65 8.35 4.25
CA ALA A 63 5.14 7.23 3.44
C ALA A 63 3.99 6.60 2.62
N ASN A 64 2.85 6.35 3.26
CA ASN A 64 1.68 5.79 2.60
C ASN A 64 1.02 6.78 1.60
N LEU A 65 0.93 8.07 1.95
CA LEU A 65 0.35 9.10 1.07
C LEU A 65 1.19 9.35 -0.19
N ARG A 66 2.51 9.18 -0.12
CA ARG A 66 3.40 9.27 -1.30
C ARG A 66 3.22 8.08 -2.25
N VAL A 67 2.85 6.91 -1.74
CA VAL A 67 2.48 5.77 -2.58
C VAL A 67 1.12 6.03 -3.24
N SER A 68 0.15 6.54 -2.48
CA SER A 68 -1.18 6.88 -2.98
C SER A 68 -1.76 8.06 -2.19
N PRO A 69 -2.00 9.24 -2.80
CA PRO A 69 -2.61 10.38 -2.13
C PRO A 69 -3.99 10.08 -1.52
N SER A 70 -4.70 9.10 -2.06
CA SER A 70 -6.01 8.64 -1.56
C SER A 70 -5.94 7.49 -0.56
N TYR A 71 -4.76 7.11 -0.09
CA TYR A 71 -4.54 5.89 0.73
C TYR A 71 -5.49 5.81 1.94
N TYR A 72 -5.73 6.92 2.62
CA TYR A 72 -6.61 6.99 3.81
C TYR A 72 -8.04 7.41 3.48
N SER A 73 -8.39 7.56 2.21
CA SER A 73 -9.75 7.92 1.82
C SER A 73 -10.74 6.83 2.24
N GLN A 74 -11.81 7.24 2.94
CA GLN A 74 -12.89 6.35 3.35
C GLN A 74 -13.68 5.79 2.16
N ARG A 75 -13.65 6.47 1.01
CA ARG A 75 -14.40 6.10 -0.18
C ARG A 75 -13.60 5.22 -1.14
N VAL A 76 -12.32 5.52 -1.37
CA VAL A 76 -11.51 4.88 -2.42
C VAL A 76 -10.16 4.36 -1.93
N GLY A 77 -9.77 4.65 -0.69
CA GLY A 77 -8.49 4.24 -0.12
C GLY A 77 -8.48 2.81 0.43
N LYS A 78 -7.39 2.46 1.09
CA LYS A 78 -7.17 1.11 1.69
C LYS A 78 -8.34 0.66 2.56
N SER A 79 -8.86 1.54 3.43
CA SER A 79 -10.01 1.20 4.30
C SER A 79 -11.29 0.88 3.53
N ALA A 80 -11.53 1.51 2.37
CA ALA A 80 -12.67 1.19 1.53
C ALA A 80 -12.49 -0.19 0.88
N TRP A 81 -11.30 -0.49 0.41
CA TRP A 81 -10.94 -1.79 -0.17
C TRP A 81 -11.05 -2.92 0.87
N GLU A 82 -10.49 -2.75 2.08
CA GLU A 82 -10.60 -3.73 3.17
C GLU A 82 -12.05 -4.01 3.55
N ARG A 83 -12.90 -2.99 3.65
CA ARG A 83 -14.33 -3.17 3.91
C ARG A 83 -15.06 -3.92 2.80
N SER A 84 -14.66 -3.71 1.55
CA SER A 84 -15.26 -4.43 0.42
C SER A 84 -14.89 -5.92 0.44
N LEU A 85 -13.65 -6.26 0.80
CA LEU A 85 -13.22 -7.65 1.00
C LEU A 85 -13.99 -8.33 2.12
N ALA A 86 -14.10 -7.67 3.28
CA ALA A 86 -14.83 -8.21 4.44
C ALA A 86 -16.32 -8.47 4.16
N ARG A 87 -16.92 -7.75 3.20
CA ARG A 87 -18.31 -7.95 2.77
C ARG A 87 -18.47 -8.99 1.67
N GLY A 88 -17.38 -9.59 1.19
CA GLY A 88 -17.40 -10.51 0.04
C GLY A 88 -17.87 -9.84 -1.27
N VAL A 89 -17.82 -8.51 -1.32
CA VAL A 89 -18.21 -7.76 -2.52
C VAL A 89 -17.07 -7.83 -3.52
N LYS A 90 -17.22 -8.66 -4.56
CA LYS A 90 -16.36 -8.57 -5.75
C LYS A 90 -16.54 -7.17 -6.34
N HIS A 91 -15.46 -6.43 -6.51
CA HIS A 91 -15.49 -5.13 -7.20
C HIS A 91 -16.00 -5.34 -8.62
N LYS A 92 -17.26 -4.99 -8.89
CA LYS A 92 -17.80 -4.90 -10.24
C LYS A 92 -17.10 -3.73 -10.92
N GLY A 93 -16.14 -4.04 -11.78
CA GLY A 93 -15.47 -3.04 -12.61
C GLY A 93 -13.94 -3.03 -12.57
N ALA A 94 -13.30 -3.56 -11.56
CA ALA A 94 -11.87 -3.80 -11.60
C ALA A 94 -11.61 -5.18 -12.23
N LYS A 95 -11.11 -5.22 -13.45
CA LYS A 95 -10.61 -6.45 -14.09
C LYS A 95 -9.32 -6.97 -13.44
N THR A 96 -8.91 -6.41 -12.31
CA THR A 96 -7.68 -6.79 -11.62
C THR A 96 -8.04 -7.72 -10.46
N GLU A 97 -7.67 -8.95 -10.60
CA GLU A 97 -7.74 -9.97 -9.55
C GLU A 97 -6.37 -10.08 -8.87
N TYR A 98 -6.35 -10.03 -7.55
CA TYR A 98 -5.12 -10.21 -6.77
C TYR A 98 -5.10 -11.62 -6.20
N LYS A 99 -4.05 -12.36 -6.54
CA LYS A 99 -3.78 -13.70 -5.99
C LYS A 99 -2.50 -13.65 -5.19
N THR A 100 -2.52 -14.28 -4.02
CA THR A 100 -1.29 -14.50 -3.25
C THR A 100 -0.69 -15.81 -3.72
N VAL A 101 0.54 -15.75 -4.21
CA VAL A 101 1.33 -16.93 -4.57
C VAL A 101 2.59 -16.97 -3.71
N GLU A 102 3.00 -18.15 -3.31
CA GLU A 102 4.34 -18.33 -2.76
C GLU A 102 5.34 -18.17 -3.90
N PHE A 103 6.29 -17.26 -3.72
CA PHE A 103 7.30 -16.94 -4.72
C PHE A 103 8.64 -17.51 -4.26
N GLU A 104 9.14 -18.50 -4.97
CA GLU A 104 10.50 -19.03 -4.74
C GLU A 104 11.51 -18.18 -5.50
N LEU A 105 12.44 -17.58 -4.76
CA LEU A 105 13.57 -16.85 -5.31
C LEU A 105 14.64 -17.84 -5.76
N GLU A 106 14.94 -17.87 -7.06
CA GLU A 106 16.03 -18.67 -7.62
C GLU A 106 17.37 -17.94 -7.64
N GLY A 107 17.33 -16.61 -7.69
CA GLY A 107 18.52 -15.77 -7.69
C GLY A 107 18.26 -14.41 -7.06
N PHE A 108 19.26 -13.92 -6.34
CA PHE A 108 19.27 -12.59 -5.76
C PHE A 108 20.67 -11.99 -5.94
N ASP A 109 20.75 -10.80 -6.52
CA ASP A 109 21.98 -10.02 -6.62
C ASP A 109 21.83 -8.73 -5.81
N ASP A 110 22.52 -8.71 -4.67
CA ASP A 110 22.48 -7.61 -3.70
C ASP A 110 23.16 -6.33 -4.23
N LYS A 111 24.08 -6.47 -5.18
CA LYS A 111 24.83 -5.34 -5.74
C LYS A 111 24.06 -4.61 -6.82
N GLU A 112 23.39 -5.37 -7.67
CA GLU A 112 22.57 -4.84 -8.76
C GLU A 112 21.12 -4.57 -8.34
N GLY A 113 20.71 -5.04 -7.12
CA GLY A 113 19.34 -4.93 -6.63
C GLY A 113 18.34 -5.72 -7.48
N THR A 114 18.76 -6.81 -8.08
CA THR A 114 17.93 -7.65 -8.94
C THR A 114 17.63 -9.00 -8.29
N PHE A 115 16.49 -9.56 -8.63
CA PHE A 115 16.11 -10.91 -8.22
C PHE A 115 15.46 -11.64 -9.39
N SER A 116 15.52 -12.96 -9.38
CA SER A 116 14.87 -13.83 -10.34
C SER A 116 14.10 -14.95 -9.66
N GLY A 117 13.05 -15.43 -10.29
CA GLY A 117 12.21 -16.52 -9.81
C GLY A 117 11.00 -16.71 -10.70
N TYR A 118 10.26 -17.78 -10.48
CA TYR A 118 9.05 -18.06 -11.23
C TYR A 118 7.86 -17.31 -10.63
N GLY A 119 7.30 -16.35 -11.37
CA GLY A 119 6.08 -15.62 -11.00
C GLY A 119 4.79 -16.36 -11.40
N ALA A 120 4.87 -17.29 -12.36
CA ALA A 120 3.76 -18.09 -12.83
C ALA A 120 4.26 -19.34 -13.55
N VAL A 121 3.49 -20.43 -13.48
CA VAL A 121 3.75 -21.67 -14.22
C VAL A 121 2.62 -21.87 -15.22
N PHE A 122 2.97 -22.05 -16.52
CA PHE A 122 1.98 -22.32 -17.56
C PHE A 122 1.38 -23.72 -17.41
N SER A 123 0.13 -23.84 -17.82
CA SER A 123 -0.60 -25.12 -17.87
C SER A 123 -0.76 -25.82 -16.51
N ASN A 124 -0.51 -25.13 -15.41
CA ASN A 124 -0.77 -25.60 -14.05
C ASN A 124 -2.04 -24.96 -13.51
N ILE A 125 -2.83 -25.70 -12.74
CA ILE A 125 -4.00 -25.16 -12.05
C ILE A 125 -3.51 -24.43 -10.80
N ASP A 126 -3.82 -23.14 -10.69
CA ASP A 126 -3.49 -22.36 -9.50
C ASP A 126 -4.47 -22.59 -8.33
N SER A 127 -4.21 -21.95 -7.20
CA SER A 127 -5.06 -22.06 -6.01
C SER A 127 -6.49 -21.48 -6.20
N GLY A 128 -6.71 -20.69 -7.25
CA GLY A 128 -8.02 -20.16 -7.64
C GLY A 128 -8.78 -21.06 -8.62
N GLY A 129 -8.13 -22.15 -9.11
CA GLY A 129 -8.69 -23.04 -10.12
C GLY A 129 -8.49 -22.57 -11.56
N ASP A 130 -7.62 -21.57 -11.79
CA ASP A 130 -7.34 -21.04 -13.10
C ASP A 130 -6.06 -21.65 -13.71
N ILE A 131 -5.99 -21.63 -15.04
CA ILE A 131 -4.85 -22.11 -15.82
C ILE A 131 -4.30 -20.92 -16.63
N ILE A 132 -3.00 -20.73 -16.58
CA ILE A 132 -2.31 -19.77 -17.43
C ILE A 132 -1.85 -20.49 -18.69
N GLU A 133 -2.44 -20.11 -19.82
CA GLU A 133 -2.09 -20.69 -21.11
C GLU A 133 -0.71 -20.20 -21.60
N PRO A 134 0.07 -21.05 -22.27
CA PRO A 134 1.30 -20.62 -22.96
C PRO A 134 1.02 -19.47 -23.90
N GLY A 135 1.80 -18.37 -23.75
CA GLY A 135 1.62 -17.16 -24.55
C GLY A 135 0.73 -16.09 -23.94
N ALA A 136 0.09 -16.32 -22.78
CA ALA A 136 -0.77 -15.35 -22.09
C ALA A 136 -0.09 -13.98 -21.87
N PHE A 137 1.22 -13.95 -21.68
CA PHE A 137 1.98 -12.71 -21.44
C PHE A 137 2.71 -12.16 -22.66
N THR A 138 2.58 -12.79 -23.84
CA THR A 138 3.35 -12.42 -25.04
C THR A 138 3.16 -10.95 -25.44
N LYS A 139 1.92 -10.46 -25.44
CA LYS A 139 1.61 -9.08 -25.75
C LYS A 139 2.18 -8.12 -24.71
N THR A 140 1.98 -8.43 -23.45
CA THR A 140 2.42 -7.62 -22.31
C THR A 140 3.94 -7.48 -22.25
N ILE A 141 4.66 -8.58 -22.52
CA ILE A 141 6.13 -8.60 -22.62
C ILE A 141 6.60 -7.77 -23.81
N ALA A 142 5.96 -7.91 -24.97
CA ALA A 142 6.32 -7.17 -26.19
C ALA A 142 6.07 -5.65 -26.05
N GLU A 143 5.05 -5.24 -25.32
CA GLU A 143 4.72 -3.83 -25.05
C GLU A 143 5.59 -3.23 -23.93
N GLY A 144 6.43 -4.01 -23.29
CA GLY A 144 7.37 -3.57 -22.25
C GLY A 144 6.68 -3.21 -20.94
N ILE A 145 6.41 -4.19 -20.10
CA ILE A 145 5.98 -3.94 -18.73
C ILE A 145 7.14 -3.27 -17.98
N GLY A 146 6.85 -2.14 -17.35
CA GLY A 146 7.72 -1.53 -16.36
C GLY A 146 8.85 -0.68 -16.95
N ARG A 147 8.46 0.39 -17.64
CA ARG A 147 9.32 1.57 -17.76
C ARG A 147 8.89 2.61 -16.75
#